data_731a482d2ff5ee0201691253a0a26298
#
_entry.id   731a482d2ff5ee0201691253a0a26298
#
_cell.length_a   1.000
_cell.length_b   1.000
_cell.length_c   1.000
_cell.angle_alpha   90.00
_cell.angle_beta   90.00
_cell.angle_gamma   90.00
#
_symmetry.space_group_name_H-M   'P 1'
#
loop_
_entity.id
_entity.type
_entity.pdbx_description
1 polymer ?
#
loop_
_entity_poly.entity_id
_entity_poly.type
_entity_poly.pdbx_seq_one_letter_code
_entity_poly.pdbx_strand_id
1 'polypeptide(L)'
;MLRIAFFALLVALISCPALVSAQNSAPPPATASPQPAAEPAQSQSIPTEIAAAESAIASSDWKTAETKLDFYLAAHPTDARALFDAGYVADAQNRLVDAAALYRRAIAANPNSFEAHFSLGLLLARQNKFDEARPELVTAATLDPGEPGPALKARAWRALARIDRSTDPAAASNDLLEALKLSPETPEDTLLAAELAEQAGQNDAAEAAYRRVLLKDPRSVPANAGLAHILILRKQYPEAATLLRAALAGAPDDPTLNAQLAAVLVAQDDADALPLLQKLHNAHPADSTITRMLAQVLAVAGDYAGSDRLYLRLLAANSQDADLLVAHGQNLVRQAQMEEAMKVFDKATQIDPANADGWSGLAFAASRAGHPDVTVHALIMRSRFLPENASTLFLWAISYDALHQKQQAAACYHRFLQAAAGKMPDQEWQARQRLQILEK
;
A
#
# COMPACT_ATOMS: atom_id res chain seq x y z
N MET A 1 -21.52 21.77 -13.73
CA MET A 1 -21.62 21.76 -15.21
C MET A 1 -20.31 21.31 -15.81
N LEU A 2 -20.39 20.23 -16.60
CA LEU A 2 -19.54 19.79 -17.71
C LEU A 2 -18.11 19.33 -17.37
N ARG A 3 -17.64 18.18 -17.83
CA ARG A 3 -18.09 17.21 -18.85
C ARG A 3 -17.46 15.84 -18.56
N ILE A 4 -18.26 14.84 -18.67
CA ILE A 4 -17.95 13.41 -18.75
C ILE A 4 -17.37 13.14 -20.13
N ALA A 5 -16.28 12.35 -20.22
CA ALA A 5 -15.86 11.72 -21.46
C ALA A 5 -15.73 10.21 -21.23
N PHE A 6 -16.67 9.48 -21.78
CA PHE A 6 -16.72 8.04 -21.99
C PHE A 6 -15.62 7.60 -22.95
N PHE A 7 -14.94 6.48 -22.67
CA PHE A 7 -14.36 5.64 -23.70
C PHE A 7 -14.83 4.20 -23.46
N ALA A 8 -15.82 3.82 -24.27
CA ALA A 8 -16.26 2.44 -24.42
C ALA A 8 -15.32 1.76 -25.42
N LEU A 9 -14.74 0.62 -25.05
CA LEU A 9 -14.00 -0.23 -25.98
C LEU A 9 -14.96 -1.24 -26.63
N LEU A 10 -15.15 -1.06 -27.91
CA LEU A 10 -15.99 -1.83 -28.82
C LEU A 10 -15.29 -3.15 -29.15
N VAL A 11 -15.89 -4.28 -28.82
CA VAL A 11 -15.53 -5.59 -29.36
C VAL A 11 -16.12 -5.71 -30.78
N ALA A 12 -15.28 -5.73 -31.80
CA ALA A 12 -15.67 -6.00 -33.17
C ALA A 12 -15.26 -7.43 -33.54
N LEU A 13 -16.25 -8.30 -33.65
CA LEU A 13 -16.21 -9.55 -34.40
C LEU A 13 -16.12 -9.20 -35.89
N ILE A 14 -15.08 -9.63 -36.57
CA ILE A 14 -15.02 -9.62 -38.03
C ILE A 14 -15.03 -11.05 -38.49
N SER A 15 -16.16 -11.42 -39.08
CA SER A 15 -16.41 -12.62 -39.88
C SER A 15 -15.66 -12.52 -41.20
N CYS A 16 -15.04 -13.61 -41.57
CA CYS A 16 -14.44 -13.87 -42.88
C CYS A 16 -15.47 -14.05 -43.95
N PRO A 17 -15.26 -13.60 -45.20
CA PRO A 17 -15.72 -14.33 -46.35
C PRO A 17 -14.57 -14.84 -47.21
N ALA A 18 -14.71 -16.10 -47.58
CA ALA A 18 -13.93 -16.79 -48.58
C ALA A 18 -14.04 -16.13 -49.95
N LEU A 19 -12.93 -16.02 -50.68
CA LEU A 19 -12.93 -15.85 -52.13
C LEU A 19 -11.96 -16.81 -52.77
N VAL A 20 -12.51 -17.47 -53.75
CA VAL A 20 -12.00 -18.57 -54.55
C VAL A 20 -11.13 -18.08 -55.72
N SER A 21 -10.09 -18.90 -56.02
CA SER A 21 -9.41 -19.17 -57.28
C SER A 21 -8.69 -18.07 -58.07
N ALA A 22 -7.45 -18.38 -58.39
CA ALA A 22 -6.95 -18.49 -59.76
C ALA A 22 -5.68 -19.35 -59.80
N GLN A 23 -5.76 -20.44 -60.53
CA GLN A 23 -4.62 -21.29 -60.89
C GLN A 23 -3.66 -20.51 -61.79
N ASN A 24 -2.37 -20.56 -61.49
CA ASN A 24 -1.31 -20.35 -62.46
C ASN A 24 -0.26 -21.41 -62.29
N SER A 25 -0.24 -22.30 -63.29
CA SER A 25 0.69 -23.39 -63.44
C SER A 25 2.07 -22.87 -63.84
N ALA A 26 3.08 -23.11 -62.99
CA ALA A 26 4.48 -22.98 -63.31
C ALA A 26 5.12 -24.39 -63.53
N PRO A 27 6.13 -24.53 -64.40
CA PRO A 27 6.70 -25.81 -64.77
C PRO A 27 7.50 -26.43 -63.62
N PRO A 28 7.70 -27.80 -63.69
CA PRO A 28 8.37 -28.51 -62.61
C PRO A 28 9.89 -28.19 -62.56
N PRO A 29 10.45 -27.99 -61.38
CA PRO A 29 11.93 -27.89 -61.23
C PRO A 29 12.56 -29.25 -61.33
N ALA A 30 13.77 -29.23 -61.89
CA ALA A 30 14.64 -30.37 -62.13
C ALA A 30 14.93 -31.20 -60.85
N THR A 31 15.03 -32.49 -61.06
CA THR A 31 15.40 -33.51 -60.09
C THR A 31 16.69 -33.13 -59.33
N ALA A 32 16.53 -32.73 -58.07
CA ALA A 32 17.65 -32.66 -57.13
C ALA A 32 17.91 -34.07 -56.61
N SER A 33 19.17 -34.47 -56.60
CA SER A 33 19.64 -35.70 -56.00
C SER A 33 19.27 -35.79 -54.51
N PRO A 34 19.00 -37.00 -53.98
CA PRO A 34 18.64 -37.15 -52.60
C PRO A 34 19.84 -36.78 -51.73
N GLN A 35 19.69 -35.70 -50.93
CA GLN A 35 20.56 -35.49 -49.78
C GLN A 35 20.37 -36.68 -48.80
N PRO A 36 21.45 -37.18 -48.22
CA PRO A 36 21.34 -38.22 -47.19
C PRO A 36 20.45 -37.66 -46.05
N ALA A 37 19.47 -38.45 -45.66
CA ALA A 37 18.62 -38.17 -44.51
C ALA A 37 19.52 -37.86 -43.31
N ALA A 38 19.25 -36.71 -42.68
CA ALA A 38 19.87 -36.40 -41.38
C ALA A 38 19.55 -37.56 -40.43
N GLU A 39 20.56 -38.22 -39.94
CA GLU A 39 20.42 -39.23 -38.90
C GLU A 39 19.59 -38.65 -37.76
N PRO A 40 18.58 -39.42 -37.23
CA PRO A 40 17.85 -38.98 -36.07
C PRO A 40 18.86 -38.71 -34.94
N ALA A 41 18.79 -37.53 -34.33
CA ALA A 41 19.62 -37.18 -33.20
C ALA A 41 19.57 -38.32 -32.19
N GLN A 42 20.71 -39.02 -32.02
CA GLN A 42 20.84 -40.10 -31.07
C GLN A 42 20.49 -39.51 -29.70
N SER A 43 19.45 -40.02 -29.05
CA SER A 43 19.17 -39.78 -27.66
C SER A 43 20.39 -40.25 -26.87
N GLN A 44 21.26 -39.32 -26.49
CA GLN A 44 22.45 -39.64 -25.69
C GLN A 44 21.94 -40.30 -24.40
N SER A 45 22.26 -41.57 -24.20
CA SER A 45 21.94 -42.28 -22.96
C SER A 45 22.58 -41.53 -21.79
N ILE A 46 21.77 -41.22 -20.77
CA ILE A 46 22.26 -40.55 -19.56
C ILE A 46 23.41 -41.40 -18.97
N PRO A 47 24.59 -40.82 -18.67
CA PRO A 47 25.66 -41.55 -18.00
C PRO A 47 25.17 -42.17 -16.69
N THR A 48 25.63 -43.40 -16.43
CA THR A 48 25.17 -44.19 -15.28
C THR A 48 25.41 -43.49 -13.95
N GLU A 49 26.47 -42.70 -13.86
CA GLU A 49 26.85 -41.90 -12.69
C GLU A 49 25.84 -40.77 -12.45
N ILE A 50 25.42 -40.05 -13.50
CA ILE A 50 24.43 -39.00 -13.41
C ILE A 50 23.06 -39.59 -13.04
N ALA A 51 22.65 -40.70 -13.71
CA ALA A 51 21.38 -41.36 -13.36
C ALA A 51 21.36 -41.83 -11.90
N ALA A 52 22.48 -42.28 -11.36
CA ALA A 52 22.60 -42.67 -9.96
C ALA A 52 22.61 -41.46 -9.00
N ALA A 53 23.13 -40.31 -9.43
CA ALA A 53 23.05 -39.07 -8.66
C ALA A 53 21.61 -38.53 -8.64
N GLU A 54 20.93 -38.52 -9.78
CA GLU A 54 19.52 -38.11 -9.88
C GLU A 54 18.59 -39.01 -9.03
N SER A 55 18.88 -40.33 -8.99
CA SER A 55 18.13 -41.24 -8.09
C SER A 55 18.35 -40.88 -6.61
N ALA A 56 19.57 -40.50 -6.23
CA ALA A 56 19.86 -40.02 -4.88
C ALA A 56 19.21 -38.69 -4.59
N ILE A 57 19.15 -37.76 -5.55
CA ILE A 57 18.41 -36.49 -5.44
C ILE A 57 16.91 -36.76 -5.21
N ALA A 58 16.32 -37.66 -6.01
CA ALA A 58 14.90 -38.01 -5.87
C ALA A 58 14.54 -38.61 -4.49
N SER A 59 15.50 -39.29 -3.87
CA SER A 59 15.36 -39.81 -2.49
C SER A 59 15.81 -38.83 -1.40
N SER A 60 16.21 -37.60 -1.76
CA SER A 60 16.77 -36.58 -0.87
C SER A 60 18.05 -37.03 -0.14
N ASP A 61 18.80 -38.01 -0.71
CA ASP A 61 20.12 -38.39 -0.22
C ASP A 61 21.18 -37.46 -0.81
N TRP A 62 21.22 -36.24 -0.28
CA TRP A 62 22.07 -35.15 -0.77
C TRP A 62 23.56 -35.51 -0.72
N LYS A 63 23.98 -36.27 0.30
CA LYS A 63 25.39 -36.65 0.46
C LYS A 63 25.86 -37.64 -0.63
N THR A 64 25.03 -38.63 -0.92
CA THR A 64 25.34 -39.61 -2.00
C THR A 64 25.28 -38.90 -3.36
N ALA A 65 24.29 -38.02 -3.59
CA ALA A 65 24.20 -37.25 -4.82
C ALA A 65 25.46 -36.39 -5.05
N GLU A 66 25.86 -35.61 -4.03
CA GLU A 66 27.07 -34.79 -4.08
C GLU A 66 28.33 -35.60 -4.40
N THR A 67 28.55 -36.70 -3.69
CA THR A 67 29.72 -37.53 -3.90
C THR A 67 29.80 -38.06 -5.34
N LYS A 68 28.67 -38.48 -5.93
CA LYS A 68 28.61 -38.98 -7.31
C LYS A 68 28.80 -37.86 -8.32
N LEU A 69 28.23 -36.69 -8.10
CA LEU A 69 28.38 -35.53 -8.97
C LEU A 69 29.81 -34.99 -8.96
N ASP A 70 30.43 -34.89 -7.78
CA ASP A 70 31.83 -34.46 -7.65
C ASP A 70 32.76 -35.39 -8.37
N PHE A 71 32.57 -36.72 -8.23
CA PHE A 71 33.37 -37.71 -8.94
C PHE A 71 33.23 -37.58 -10.46
N TYR A 72 31.97 -37.42 -10.95
CA TYR A 72 31.72 -37.28 -12.39
C TYR A 72 32.26 -35.94 -12.94
N LEU A 73 32.07 -34.84 -12.22
CA LEU A 73 32.52 -33.49 -12.62
C LEU A 73 34.04 -33.35 -12.59
N ALA A 74 34.75 -34.19 -11.84
CA ALA A 74 36.21 -34.23 -11.89
C ALA A 74 36.72 -34.69 -13.28
N ALA A 75 36.00 -35.61 -13.95
CA ALA A 75 36.32 -36.06 -15.31
C ALA A 75 35.61 -35.22 -16.40
N HIS A 76 34.45 -34.62 -16.08
CA HIS A 76 33.58 -33.89 -17.01
C HIS A 76 33.22 -32.50 -16.47
N PRO A 77 34.18 -31.57 -16.30
CA PRO A 77 34.00 -30.30 -15.56
C PRO A 77 33.04 -29.29 -16.22
N THR A 78 32.65 -29.54 -17.47
CA THR A 78 31.76 -28.68 -18.27
C THR A 78 30.43 -29.35 -18.63
N ASP A 79 30.13 -30.51 -18.04
CA ASP A 79 28.82 -31.14 -18.26
C ASP A 79 27.72 -30.30 -17.62
N ALA A 80 26.85 -29.69 -18.45
CA ALA A 80 25.83 -28.76 -18.03
C ALA A 80 24.79 -29.40 -17.09
N ARG A 81 24.42 -30.67 -17.32
CA ARG A 81 23.42 -31.40 -16.52
C ARG A 81 23.98 -31.71 -15.14
N ALA A 82 25.20 -32.26 -15.09
CA ALA A 82 25.86 -32.55 -13.81
C ALA A 82 26.12 -31.29 -12.98
N LEU A 83 26.49 -30.17 -13.65
CA LEU A 83 26.67 -28.87 -12.98
C LEU A 83 25.34 -28.32 -12.42
N PHE A 84 24.24 -28.47 -13.16
CA PHE A 84 22.91 -28.10 -12.70
C PHE A 84 22.49 -28.94 -11.49
N ASP A 85 22.64 -30.27 -11.56
CA ASP A 85 22.30 -31.19 -10.47
C ASP A 85 23.13 -30.92 -9.21
N ALA A 86 24.43 -30.64 -9.35
CA ALA A 86 25.27 -30.21 -8.24
C ALA A 86 24.83 -28.88 -7.63
N GLY A 87 24.42 -27.93 -8.48
CA GLY A 87 23.81 -26.67 -8.04
C GLY A 87 22.53 -26.88 -7.25
N TYR A 88 21.65 -27.78 -7.71
CA TYR A 88 20.41 -28.14 -7.04
C TYR A 88 20.66 -28.80 -5.67
N VAL A 89 21.63 -29.71 -5.58
CA VAL A 89 22.06 -30.34 -4.32
C VAL A 89 22.58 -29.29 -3.33
N ALA A 90 23.44 -28.38 -3.82
CA ALA A 90 23.97 -27.29 -2.98
C ALA A 90 22.84 -26.34 -2.48
N ASP A 91 21.86 -26.02 -3.34
CA ASP A 91 20.71 -25.22 -2.97
C ASP A 91 19.83 -25.93 -1.91
N ALA A 92 19.54 -27.19 -2.09
CA ALA A 92 18.80 -28.03 -1.14
C ALA A 92 19.49 -28.11 0.24
N GLN A 93 20.81 -28.03 0.27
CA GLN A 93 21.61 -27.95 1.50
C GLN A 93 21.80 -26.55 2.03
N ASN A 94 21.10 -25.54 1.45
CA ASN A 94 21.22 -24.13 1.81
C ASN A 94 22.62 -23.51 1.62
N ARG A 95 23.44 -24.10 0.74
CA ARG A 95 24.75 -23.56 0.33
C ARG A 95 24.58 -22.60 -0.86
N LEU A 96 23.97 -21.48 -0.60
CA LEU A 96 23.42 -20.56 -1.64
C LEU A 96 24.54 -19.99 -2.56
N VAL A 97 25.74 -19.77 -2.03
CA VAL A 97 26.90 -19.25 -2.81
C VAL A 97 27.39 -20.29 -3.79
N ASP A 98 27.56 -21.52 -3.32
CA ASP A 98 28.02 -22.64 -4.15
C ASP A 98 26.98 -22.96 -5.23
N ALA A 99 25.70 -23.01 -4.85
CA ALA A 99 24.59 -23.21 -5.77
C ALA A 99 24.59 -22.18 -6.91
N ALA A 100 24.70 -20.89 -6.58
CA ALA A 100 24.75 -19.83 -7.59
C ALA A 100 25.98 -19.99 -8.54
N ALA A 101 27.14 -20.36 -8.00
CA ALA A 101 28.35 -20.59 -8.82
C ALA A 101 28.15 -21.76 -9.77
N LEU A 102 27.56 -22.86 -9.29
CA LEU A 102 27.32 -24.07 -10.09
C LEU A 102 26.25 -23.81 -11.18
N TYR A 103 25.15 -23.12 -10.86
CA TYR A 103 24.15 -22.73 -11.86
C TYR A 103 24.75 -21.83 -12.94
N ARG A 104 25.59 -20.85 -12.58
CA ARG A 104 26.28 -20.00 -13.57
C ARG A 104 27.21 -20.81 -14.46
N ARG A 105 27.91 -21.83 -13.92
CA ARG A 105 28.72 -22.75 -14.72
C ARG A 105 27.85 -23.61 -15.64
N ALA A 106 26.70 -24.10 -15.17
CA ALA A 106 25.73 -24.81 -15.99
C ALA A 106 25.22 -23.97 -17.17
N ILE A 107 24.88 -22.70 -16.93
CA ILE A 107 24.49 -21.74 -17.95
C ILE A 107 25.63 -21.49 -18.94
N ALA A 108 26.86 -21.32 -18.46
CA ALA A 108 28.00 -21.13 -19.34
C ALA A 108 28.26 -22.35 -20.25
N ALA A 109 27.96 -23.56 -19.76
CA ALA A 109 28.05 -24.80 -20.53
C ALA A 109 26.88 -25.02 -21.49
N ASN A 110 25.67 -24.63 -21.09
CA ASN A 110 24.46 -24.65 -21.91
C ASN A 110 23.62 -23.39 -21.67
N PRO A 111 23.79 -22.32 -22.49
CA PRO A 111 23.03 -21.07 -22.37
C PRO A 111 21.54 -21.21 -22.65
N ASN A 112 21.09 -22.34 -23.17
CA ASN A 112 19.66 -22.59 -23.43
C ASN A 112 19.01 -23.51 -22.37
N SER A 113 19.65 -23.70 -21.22
CA SER A 113 19.05 -24.48 -20.13
C SER A 113 18.02 -23.64 -19.38
N PHE A 114 16.73 -23.94 -19.61
CA PHE A 114 15.62 -23.37 -18.85
C PHE A 114 15.82 -23.56 -17.34
N GLU A 115 16.14 -24.78 -16.92
CA GLU A 115 16.25 -25.18 -15.52
C GLU A 115 17.35 -24.39 -14.80
N ALA A 116 18.49 -24.19 -15.45
CA ALA A 116 19.62 -23.47 -14.84
C ALA A 116 19.29 -21.97 -14.67
N HIS A 117 18.77 -21.33 -15.70
CA HIS A 117 18.33 -19.94 -15.62
C HIS A 117 17.20 -19.75 -14.59
N PHE A 118 16.19 -20.61 -14.61
CA PHE A 118 15.06 -20.54 -13.69
C PHE A 118 15.49 -20.73 -12.23
N SER A 119 16.33 -21.75 -11.96
CA SER A 119 16.82 -22.02 -10.60
C SER A 119 17.73 -20.93 -10.07
N LEU A 120 18.64 -20.41 -10.92
CA LEU A 120 19.48 -19.26 -10.55
C LEU A 120 18.63 -18.03 -10.26
N GLY A 121 17.67 -17.72 -11.11
CA GLY A 121 16.76 -16.60 -10.93
C GLY A 121 15.96 -16.71 -9.62
N LEU A 122 15.41 -17.88 -9.30
CA LEU A 122 14.71 -18.10 -8.02
C LEU A 122 15.64 -18.00 -6.82
N LEU A 123 16.85 -18.53 -6.91
CA LEU A 123 17.87 -18.44 -5.87
C LEU A 123 18.22 -16.97 -5.56
N LEU A 124 18.47 -16.18 -6.61
CA LEU A 124 18.78 -14.76 -6.49
C LEU A 124 17.61 -13.95 -5.93
N ALA A 125 16.38 -14.26 -6.36
CA ALA A 125 15.16 -13.63 -5.84
C ALA A 125 14.99 -13.90 -4.32
N ARG A 126 15.25 -15.13 -3.85
CA ARG A 126 15.26 -15.46 -2.41
C ARG A 126 16.31 -14.69 -1.61
N GLN A 127 17.41 -14.27 -2.26
CA GLN A 127 18.44 -13.42 -1.66
C GLN A 127 18.11 -11.92 -1.77
N ASN A 128 16.94 -11.53 -2.27
CA ASN A 128 16.54 -10.15 -2.58
C ASN A 128 17.46 -9.45 -3.61
N LYS A 129 18.19 -10.22 -4.42
CA LYS A 129 19.03 -9.72 -5.52
C LYS A 129 18.19 -9.61 -6.80
N PHE A 130 17.18 -8.77 -6.78
CA PHE A 130 16.19 -8.70 -7.86
C PHE A 130 16.78 -8.25 -9.19
N ASP A 131 17.76 -7.34 -9.19
CA ASP A 131 18.44 -6.88 -10.41
C ASP A 131 19.20 -8.00 -11.13
N GLU A 132 19.78 -8.96 -10.38
CA GLU A 132 20.43 -10.14 -10.94
C GLU A 132 19.41 -11.24 -11.27
N ALA A 133 18.35 -11.39 -10.51
CA ALA A 133 17.33 -12.43 -10.69
C ALA A 133 16.51 -12.21 -11.96
N ARG A 134 16.13 -10.95 -12.24
CA ARG A 134 15.23 -10.58 -13.34
C ARG A 134 15.74 -11.06 -14.72
N PRO A 135 16.98 -10.77 -15.16
CA PRO A 135 17.46 -11.22 -16.46
C PRO A 135 17.49 -12.75 -16.59
N GLU A 136 17.79 -13.48 -15.52
CA GLU A 136 17.79 -14.94 -15.54
C GLU A 136 16.37 -15.50 -15.71
N LEU A 137 15.39 -14.94 -14.99
CA LEU A 137 13.98 -15.33 -15.11
C LEU A 137 13.38 -14.95 -16.45
N VAL A 138 13.75 -13.79 -17.03
CA VAL A 138 13.34 -13.38 -18.39
C VAL A 138 13.87 -14.38 -19.41
N THR A 139 15.14 -14.77 -19.30
CA THR A 139 15.74 -15.79 -20.19
C THR A 139 14.99 -17.12 -20.05
N ALA A 140 14.75 -17.59 -18.83
CA ALA A 140 13.97 -18.81 -18.60
C ALA A 140 12.55 -18.70 -19.22
N ALA A 141 11.85 -17.58 -19.04
CA ALA A 141 10.52 -17.38 -19.59
C ALA A 141 10.46 -17.39 -21.13
N THR A 142 11.57 -17.09 -21.79
CA THR A 142 11.67 -17.14 -23.27
C THR A 142 12.08 -18.48 -23.81
N LEU A 143 12.84 -19.28 -23.05
CA LEU A 143 13.30 -20.61 -23.47
C LEU A 143 12.15 -21.63 -23.53
N ASP A 144 12.34 -22.70 -24.27
CA ASP A 144 11.47 -23.88 -24.27
C ASP A 144 11.93 -24.87 -23.20
N PRO A 145 11.14 -25.12 -22.15
CA PRO A 145 11.54 -26.04 -21.07
C PRO A 145 11.28 -27.52 -21.41
N GLY A 146 10.89 -27.87 -22.64
CA GLY A 146 10.48 -29.23 -22.99
C GLY A 146 9.17 -29.67 -22.32
N GLU A 147 8.89 -30.94 -22.21
CA GLU A 147 7.67 -31.42 -21.51
C GLU A 147 7.91 -31.51 -19.98
N PRO A 148 6.99 -31.01 -19.13
CA PRO A 148 5.67 -30.36 -19.38
C PRO A 148 5.76 -28.82 -19.50
N GLY A 149 6.26 -28.36 -20.63
CA GLY A 149 6.71 -27.02 -20.95
C GLY A 149 5.86 -25.84 -20.48
N PRO A 150 4.57 -25.77 -20.81
CA PRO A 150 3.77 -24.57 -20.52
C PRO A 150 3.67 -24.26 -19.02
N ALA A 151 3.54 -25.31 -18.18
CA ALA A 151 3.43 -25.12 -16.73
C ALA A 151 4.73 -24.62 -16.09
N LEU A 152 5.89 -25.07 -16.56
CA LEU A 152 7.20 -24.59 -16.08
C LEU A 152 7.43 -23.15 -16.52
N LYS A 153 7.09 -22.81 -17.76
CA LYS A 153 7.18 -21.44 -18.29
C LYS A 153 6.27 -20.48 -17.53
N ALA A 154 5.05 -20.89 -17.18
CA ALA A 154 4.16 -20.12 -16.33
C ALA A 154 4.76 -19.81 -14.95
N ARG A 155 5.55 -20.76 -14.39
CA ARG A 155 6.25 -20.52 -13.11
C ARG A 155 7.33 -19.43 -13.22
N ALA A 156 8.04 -19.36 -14.35
CA ALA A 156 9.03 -18.31 -14.59
C ALA A 156 8.35 -16.93 -14.69
N TRP A 157 7.24 -16.82 -15.42
CA TRP A 157 6.43 -15.60 -15.50
C TRP A 157 5.86 -15.18 -14.14
N ARG A 158 5.37 -16.13 -13.33
CA ARG A 158 4.91 -15.84 -11.96
C ARG A 158 6.04 -15.34 -11.06
N ALA A 159 7.24 -15.88 -11.23
CA ALA A 159 8.40 -15.40 -10.47
C ALA A 159 8.77 -13.97 -10.85
N LEU A 160 8.74 -13.62 -12.15
CA LEU A 160 8.92 -12.25 -12.63
C LEU A 160 7.87 -11.31 -12.05
N ALA A 161 6.59 -11.65 -12.17
CA ALA A 161 5.51 -10.86 -11.62
C ALA A 161 5.67 -10.55 -10.11
N ARG A 162 6.19 -11.53 -9.35
CA ARG A 162 6.43 -11.35 -7.91
C ARG A 162 7.60 -10.42 -7.60
N ILE A 163 8.70 -10.48 -8.35
CA ILE A 163 9.85 -9.61 -8.11
C ILE A 163 9.60 -8.17 -8.60
N ASP A 164 8.86 -8.02 -9.70
CA ASP A 164 8.55 -6.72 -10.29
C ASP A 164 7.38 -6.01 -9.59
N ARG A 165 6.62 -6.70 -8.72
CA ARG A 165 5.43 -6.18 -8.03
C ARG A 165 5.61 -4.81 -7.39
N SER A 166 6.74 -4.57 -6.75
CA SER A 166 6.99 -3.32 -6.01
C SER A 166 7.75 -2.27 -6.82
N THR A 167 8.50 -2.69 -7.84
CA THR A 167 9.38 -1.82 -8.62
C THR A 167 8.77 -1.42 -9.96
N ASP A 168 8.05 -2.33 -10.61
CA ASP A 168 7.33 -2.10 -11.86
C ASP A 168 6.00 -2.88 -11.87
N PRO A 169 4.95 -2.37 -11.22
CA PRO A 169 3.65 -3.04 -11.17
C PRO A 169 3.02 -3.28 -12.54
N ALA A 170 3.35 -2.47 -13.55
CA ALA A 170 2.85 -2.63 -14.90
C ALA A 170 3.51 -3.84 -15.59
N ALA A 171 4.83 -4.00 -15.47
CA ALA A 171 5.53 -5.20 -15.91
C ALA A 171 5.00 -6.44 -15.18
N ALA A 172 4.86 -6.38 -13.85
CA ALA A 172 4.33 -7.48 -13.04
C ALA A 172 2.93 -7.92 -13.50
N SER A 173 2.05 -6.98 -13.86
CA SER A 173 0.72 -7.29 -14.39
C SER A 173 0.79 -8.01 -15.74
N ASN A 174 1.69 -7.58 -16.63
CA ASN A 174 1.88 -8.24 -17.92
C ASN A 174 2.47 -9.65 -17.74
N ASP A 175 3.45 -9.82 -16.87
CA ASP A 175 4.07 -11.11 -16.58
C ASP A 175 3.06 -12.10 -15.99
N LEU A 176 2.19 -11.63 -15.10
CA LEU A 176 1.09 -12.44 -14.57
C LEU A 176 0.12 -12.85 -15.66
N LEU A 177 -0.23 -11.96 -16.60
CA LEU A 177 -1.07 -12.29 -17.75
C LEU A 177 -0.43 -13.36 -18.64
N GLU A 178 0.90 -13.29 -18.89
CA GLU A 178 1.61 -14.34 -19.65
C GLU A 178 1.57 -15.68 -18.91
N ALA A 179 1.71 -15.69 -17.59
CA ALA A 179 1.58 -16.90 -16.79
C ALA A 179 0.17 -17.53 -16.93
N LEU A 180 -0.88 -16.69 -16.86
CA LEU A 180 -2.28 -17.14 -16.94
C LEU A 180 -2.68 -17.67 -18.32
N LYS A 181 -2.00 -17.27 -19.40
CA LYS A 181 -2.19 -17.86 -20.74
C LYS A 181 -1.68 -19.30 -20.82
N LEU A 182 -0.71 -19.66 -19.98
CA LEU A 182 0.00 -20.94 -20.03
C LEU A 182 -0.48 -21.95 -18.98
N SER A 183 -1.12 -21.50 -17.92
CA SER A 183 -1.52 -22.32 -16.79
C SER A 183 -2.73 -21.71 -16.05
N PRO A 184 -3.63 -22.54 -15.51
CA PRO A 184 -4.78 -22.04 -14.74
C PRO A 184 -4.39 -21.12 -13.59
N GLU A 185 -5.28 -20.18 -13.25
CA GLU A 185 -5.14 -19.23 -12.14
C GLU A 185 -5.03 -19.98 -10.80
N THR A 186 -4.01 -19.63 -10.02
CA THR A 186 -3.83 -20.12 -8.64
C THR A 186 -4.37 -19.10 -7.63
N PRO A 187 -4.62 -19.49 -6.35
CA PRO A 187 -4.98 -18.55 -5.31
C PRO A 187 -3.97 -17.43 -5.13
N GLU A 188 -2.68 -17.75 -5.28
CA GLU A 188 -1.58 -16.77 -5.20
C GLU A 188 -1.61 -15.79 -6.38
N ASP A 189 -2.00 -16.24 -7.56
CA ASP A 189 -2.18 -15.36 -8.72
C ASP A 189 -3.34 -14.37 -8.48
N THR A 190 -4.45 -14.87 -7.90
CA THR A 190 -5.59 -14.02 -7.54
C THR A 190 -5.19 -12.96 -6.52
N LEU A 191 -4.38 -13.32 -5.52
CA LEU A 191 -3.87 -12.40 -4.52
C LEU A 191 -2.94 -11.35 -5.15
N LEU A 192 -1.99 -11.79 -5.96
CA LEU A 192 -1.07 -10.89 -6.67
C LEU A 192 -1.83 -9.94 -7.60
N ALA A 193 -2.84 -10.43 -8.33
CA ALA A 193 -3.69 -9.58 -9.16
C ALA A 193 -4.44 -8.52 -8.33
N ALA A 194 -4.90 -8.87 -7.12
CA ALA A 194 -5.55 -7.93 -6.22
C ALA A 194 -4.58 -6.82 -5.76
N GLU A 195 -3.36 -7.20 -5.34
CA GLU A 195 -2.33 -6.26 -4.92
C GLU A 195 -1.92 -5.30 -6.06
N LEU A 196 -1.74 -5.84 -7.28
CA LEU A 196 -1.40 -5.02 -8.45
C LEU A 196 -2.54 -4.07 -8.84
N ALA A 197 -3.79 -4.52 -8.78
CA ALA A 197 -4.96 -3.68 -9.04
C ALA A 197 -5.07 -2.55 -8.00
N GLU A 198 -4.81 -2.83 -6.73
CA GLU A 198 -4.78 -1.83 -5.65
C GLU A 198 -3.70 -0.77 -5.90
N GLN A 199 -2.47 -1.19 -6.22
CA GLN A 199 -1.36 -0.28 -6.56
C GLN A 199 -1.68 0.59 -7.78
N ALA A 200 -2.43 0.05 -8.75
CA ALA A 200 -2.91 0.79 -9.91
C ALA A 200 -4.11 1.72 -9.60
N GLY A 201 -4.57 1.78 -8.35
CA GLY A 201 -5.75 2.55 -7.96
C GLY A 201 -7.09 1.97 -8.45
N GLN A 202 -7.09 0.74 -8.97
CA GLN A 202 -8.28 0.04 -9.46
C GLN A 202 -9.02 -0.64 -8.29
N ASN A 203 -9.46 0.16 -7.33
CA ASN A 203 -9.98 -0.31 -6.05
C ASN A 203 -11.17 -1.29 -6.18
N ASP A 204 -12.04 -1.14 -7.19
CA ASP A 204 -13.17 -2.06 -7.41
C ASP A 204 -12.69 -3.45 -7.86
N ALA A 205 -11.70 -3.50 -8.75
CA ALA A 205 -11.10 -4.75 -9.21
C ALA A 205 -10.31 -5.44 -8.08
N ALA A 206 -9.54 -4.67 -7.33
CA ALA A 206 -8.80 -5.17 -6.17
C ALA A 206 -9.73 -5.74 -5.10
N GLU A 207 -10.81 -5.02 -4.74
CA GLU A 207 -11.82 -5.51 -3.80
C GLU A 207 -12.43 -6.84 -4.25
N ALA A 208 -12.86 -6.92 -5.52
CA ALA A 208 -13.43 -8.15 -6.06
C ALA A 208 -12.44 -9.32 -5.98
N ALA A 209 -11.17 -9.08 -6.29
CA ALA A 209 -10.13 -10.09 -6.23
C ALA A 209 -9.81 -10.52 -4.79
N TYR A 210 -9.66 -9.57 -3.84
CA TYR A 210 -9.47 -9.90 -2.42
C TYR A 210 -10.65 -10.72 -1.86
N ARG A 211 -11.89 -10.34 -2.19
CA ARG A 211 -13.08 -11.11 -1.80
C ARG A 211 -13.06 -12.54 -2.36
N ARG A 212 -12.58 -12.74 -3.62
CA ARG A 212 -12.40 -14.09 -4.19
C ARG A 212 -11.36 -14.91 -3.43
N VAL A 213 -10.26 -14.29 -2.99
CA VAL A 213 -9.26 -14.96 -2.13
C VAL A 213 -9.90 -15.39 -0.83
N LEU A 214 -10.62 -14.49 -0.15
CA LEU A 214 -11.25 -14.72 1.15
C LEU A 214 -12.37 -15.76 1.11
N LEU A 215 -13.01 -15.97 -0.04
CA LEU A 215 -13.96 -17.08 -0.23
C LEU A 215 -13.28 -18.45 -0.15
N LYS A 216 -12.02 -18.56 -0.55
CA LYS A 216 -11.24 -19.81 -0.53
C LYS A 216 -10.42 -19.94 0.76
N ASP A 217 -9.82 -18.86 1.21
CA ASP A 217 -9.04 -18.78 2.45
C ASP A 217 -9.47 -17.56 3.28
N PRO A 218 -10.46 -17.70 4.16
CA PRO A 218 -10.93 -16.62 5.03
C PRO A 218 -9.86 -16.10 6.02
N ARG A 219 -8.77 -16.85 6.21
CA ARG A 219 -7.67 -16.49 7.12
C ARG A 219 -6.47 -15.85 6.42
N SER A 220 -6.54 -15.65 5.12
CA SER A 220 -5.47 -14.98 4.37
C SER A 220 -5.19 -13.60 4.96
N VAL A 221 -4.05 -13.45 5.65
CA VAL A 221 -3.63 -12.18 6.25
C VAL A 221 -3.52 -11.08 5.19
N PRO A 222 -2.81 -11.28 4.05
CA PRO A 222 -2.69 -10.23 3.05
C PRO A 222 -4.02 -9.85 2.40
N ALA A 223 -4.93 -10.80 2.17
CA ALA A 223 -6.23 -10.48 1.58
C ALA A 223 -7.15 -9.72 2.54
N ASN A 224 -7.15 -10.10 3.82
CA ASN A 224 -7.88 -9.34 4.85
C ASN A 224 -7.31 -7.93 5.01
N ALA A 225 -5.99 -7.78 5.02
CA ALA A 225 -5.31 -6.47 5.14
C ALA A 225 -5.57 -5.57 3.93
N GLY A 226 -5.42 -6.09 2.70
CA GLY A 226 -5.65 -5.32 1.48
C GLY A 226 -7.11 -4.88 1.33
N LEU A 227 -8.06 -5.79 1.58
CA LEU A 227 -9.48 -5.43 1.56
C LEU A 227 -9.82 -4.40 2.63
N ALA A 228 -9.28 -4.54 3.85
CA ALA A 228 -9.49 -3.57 4.91
C ALA A 228 -8.95 -2.18 4.51
N HIS A 229 -7.78 -2.11 3.88
CA HIS A 229 -7.23 -0.84 3.39
C HIS A 229 -8.16 -0.14 2.39
N ILE A 230 -8.69 -0.88 1.40
CA ILE A 230 -9.67 -0.34 0.44
C ILE A 230 -10.92 0.20 1.15
N LEU A 231 -11.43 -0.55 2.13
CA LEU A 231 -12.61 -0.14 2.90
C LEU A 231 -12.36 1.08 3.79
N ILE A 232 -11.15 1.23 4.33
CA ILE A 232 -10.72 2.44 5.05
C ILE A 232 -10.76 3.67 4.12
N LEU A 233 -10.24 3.56 2.91
CA LEU A 233 -10.30 4.63 1.91
C LEU A 233 -11.75 5.04 1.58
N ARG A 234 -12.67 4.09 1.63
CA ARG A 234 -14.12 4.31 1.44
C ARG A 234 -14.88 4.68 2.71
N LYS A 235 -14.18 4.83 3.84
CA LYS A 235 -14.76 5.10 5.17
C LYS A 235 -15.76 4.05 5.65
N GLN A 236 -15.61 2.81 5.17
CA GLN A 236 -16.43 1.66 5.58
C GLN A 236 -15.77 0.97 6.79
N TYR A 237 -15.64 1.74 7.86
CA TYR A 237 -14.87 1.37 9.06
C TYR A 237 -15.33 0.09 9.77
N PRO A 238 -16.65 -0.22 9.93
CA PRO A 238 -17.08 -1.43 10.63
C PRO A 238 -16.61 -2.73 9.97
N GLU A 239 -16.70 -2.80 8.64
CA GLU A 239 -16.21 -3.96 7.88
C GLU A 239 -14.69 -4.02 7.92
N ALA A 240 -13.99 -2.88 7.75
CA ALA A 240 -12.54 -2.78 7.84
C ALA A 240 -12.01 -3.28 9.19
N ALA A 241 -12.65 -2.88 10.31
CA ALA A 241 -12.27 -3.35 11.65
C ALA A 241 -12.38 -4.88 11.78
N THR A 242 -13.44 -5.47 11.21
CA THR A 242 -13.64 -6.93 11.23
C THR A 242 -12.53 -7.64 10.47
N LEU A 243 -12.15 -7.16 9.30
CA LEU A 243 -11.08 -7.74 8.48
C LEU A 243 -9.71 -7.56 9.13
N LEU A 244 -9.44 -6.40 9.74
CA LEU A 244 -8.19 -6.17 10.47
C LEU A 244 -8.06 -7.10 11.68
N ARG A 245 -9.15 -7.34 12.42
CA ARG A 245 -9.16 -8.36 13.50
C ARG A 245 -8.89 -9.75 12.95
N ALA A 246 -9.44 -10.10 11.79
CA ALA A 246 -9.17 -11.39 11.14
C ALA A 246 -7.70 -11.51 10.69
N ALA A 247 -7.11 -10.45 10.11
CA ALA A 247 -5.70 -10.41 9.74
C ALA A 247 -4.79 -10.55 10.97
N LEU A 248 -5.10 -9.83 12.07
CA LEU A 248 -4.36 -9.89 13.32
C LEU A 248 -4.46 -11.25 14.05
N ALA A 249 -5.47 -12.06 13.76
CA ALA A 249 -5.53 -13.43 14.26
C ALA A 249 -4.41 -14.30 13.68
N GLY A 250 -3.93 -14.00 12.47
CA GLY A 250 -2.78 -14.66 11.84
C GLY A 250 -1.44 -13.96 12.07
N ALA A 251 -1.45 -12.65 12.34
CA ALA A 251 -0.26 -11.82 12.56
C ALA A 251 -0.48 -10.84 13.73
N PRO A 252 -0.56 -11.33 14.99
CA PRO A 252 -1.01 -10.53 16.14
C PRO A 252 -0.08 -9.36 16.49
N ASP A 253 1.20 -9.47 16.16
CA ASP A 253 2.21 -8.46 16.50
C ASP A 253 2.58 -7.58 15.29
N ASP A 254 1.83 -7.67 14.17
CA ASP A 254 2.08 -6.80 13.01
C ASP A 254 1.77 -5.33 13.40
N PRO A 255 2.78 -4.44 13.38
CA PRO A 255 2.62 -3.06 13.82
C PRO A 255 1.70 -2.26 12.89
N THR A 256 1.72 -2.55 11.59
CA THR A 256 0.92 -1.84 10.59
C THR A 256 -0.57 -2.17 10.75
N LEU A 257 -0.90 -3.45 10.89
CA LEU A 257 -2.28 -3.89 11.10
C LEU A 257 -2.85 -3.38 12.43
N ASN A 258 -2.05 -3.41 13.49
CA ASN A 258 -2.44 -2.87 14.79
C ASN A 258 -2.68 -1.36 14.74
N ALA A 259 -1.81 -0.60 14.05
CA ALA A 259 -1.98 0.84 13.87
C ALA A 259 -3.23 1.17 13.02
N GLN A 260 -3.48 0.42 11.95
CA GLN A 260 -4.68 0.58 11.12
C GLN A 260 -5.95 0.28 11.92
N LEU A 261 -5.97 -0.80 12.71
CA LEU A 261 -7.11 -1.13 13.56
C LEU A 261 -7.35 -0.02 14.59
N ALA A 262 -6.31 0.47 15.25
CA ALA A 262 -6.44 1.57 16.20
C ALA A 262 -7.01 2.82 15.54
N ALA A 263 -6.52 3.20 14.36
CA ALA A 263 -7.03 4.36 13.60
C ALA A 263 -8.51 4.19 13.21
N VAL A 264 -8.91 2.98 12.78
CA VAL A 264 -10.29 2.66 12.44
C VAL A 264 -11.20 2.73 13.65
N LEU A 265 -10.78 2.20 14.79
CA LEU A 265 -11.54 2.26 16.05
C LEU A 265 -11.71 3.70 16.54
N VAL A 266 -10.65 4.52 16.45
CA VAL A 266 -10.72 5.97 16.76
C VAL A 266 -11.72 6.68 15.84
N ALA A 267 -11.71 6.35 14.55
CA ALA A 267 -12.63 6.97 13.58
C ALA A 267 -14.11 6.59 13.81
N GLN A 268 -14.36 5.51 14.56
CA GLN A 268 -15.71 5.05 14.94
C GLN A 268 -16.14 5.48 16.35
N ASP A 269 -15.28 6.20 17.08
CA ASP A 269 -15.45 6.46 18.51
C ASP A 269 -15.67 5.15 19.32
N ASP A 270 -15.02 4.05 18.88
CA ASP A 270 -15.16 2.72 19.49
C ASP A 270 -14.38 2.66 20.83
N ALA A 271 -15.03 2.12 21.84
CA ALA A 271 -14.45 2.00 23.19
C ALA A 271 -13.17 1.13 23.23
N ASP A 272 -13.02 0.19 22.30
CA ASP A 272 -11.83 -0.65 22.18
C ASP A 272 -10.58 0.12 21.73
N ALA A 273 -10.73 1.35 21.20
CA ALA A 273 -9.61 2.18 20.74
C ALA A 273 -8.63 2.48 21.87
N LEU A 274 -9.13 2.88 23.04
CA LEU A 274 -8.28 3.28 24.17
C LEU A 274 -7.41 2.16 24.70
N PRO A 275 -7.93 0.97 25.06
CA PRO A 275 -7.10 -0.13 25.56
C PRO A 275 -6.10 -0.64 24.51
N LEU A 276 -6.49 -0.67 23.23
CA LEU A 276 -5.57 -1.04 22.15
C LEU A 276 -4.42 -0.05 22.03
N LEU A 277 -4.71 1.25 21.99
CA LEU A 277 -3.69 2.30 21.90
C LEU A 277 -2.76 2.33 23.11
N GLN A 278 -3.27 2.09 24.33
CA GLN A 278 -2.45 1.96 25.53
C GLN A 278 -1.48 0.77 25.42
N LYS A 279 -1.98 -0.39 24.96
CA LYS A 279 -1.14 -1.58 24.74
C LYS A 279 -0.04 -1.28 23.71
N LEU A 280 -0.39 -0.69 22.57
CA LEU A 280 0.55 -0.37 21.50
C LEU A 280 1.59 0.67 21.95
N HIS A 281 1.15 1.73 22.65
CA HIS A 281 2.07 2.75 23.19
C HIS A 281 3.05 2.17 24.20
N ASN A 282 2.61 1.25 25.07
CA ASN A 282 3.49 0.59 26.04
C ASN A 282 4.54 -0.31 25.34
N ALA A 283 4.16 -0.98 24.24
CA ALA A 283 5.07 -1.79 23.45
C ALA A 283 6.04 -0.94 22.62
N HIS A 284 5.57 0.17 22.08
CA HIS A 284 6.31 1.05 21.16
C HIS A 284 6.22 2.53 21.60
N PRO A 285 6.81 2.90 22.74
CA PRO A 285 6.64 4.25 23.31
C PRO A 285 7.28 5.37 22.48
N ALA A 286 8.13 5.03 21.52
CA ALA A 286 8.73 5.99 20.59
C ALA A 286 7.88 6.25 19.33
N ASP A 287 6.81 5.45 19.09
CA ASP A 287 5.93 5.66 17.94
C ASP A 287 5.08 6.92 18.16
N SER A 288 5.39 7.95 17.37
CA SER A 288 4.71 9.25 17.44
C SER A 288 3.26 9.17 16.98
N THR A 289 2.93 8.29 16.01
CA THR A 289 1.59 8.12 15.47
C THR A 289 0.66 7.51 16.51
N ILE A 290 1.09 6.41 17.12
CA ILE A 290 0.34 5.77 18.22
C ILE A 290 0.19 6.72 19.41
N THR A 291 1.27 7.43 19.78
CA THR A 291 1.25 8.39 20.89
C THR A 291 0.27 9.54 20.62
N ARG A 292 0.21 10.06 19.40
CA ARG A 292 -0.74 11.12 18.98
C ARG A 292 -2.19 10.64 19.05
N MET A 293 -2.48 9.45 18.51
CA MET A 293 -3.81 8.86 18.59
C MET A 293 -4.24 8.61 20.03
N LEU A 294 -3.34 8.10 20.86
CA LEU A 294 -3.63 7.89 22.30
C LEU A 294 -3.93 9.23 23.01
N ALA A 295 -3.15 10.27 22.76
CA ALA A 295 -3.39 11.59 23.33
C ALA A 295 -4.77 12.12 22.94
N GLN A 296 -5.16 11.97 21.67
CA GLN A 296 -6.48 12.39 21.17
C GLN A 296 -7.62 11.63 21.84
N VAL A 297 -7.51 10.30 21.95
CA VAL A 297 -8.56 9.46 22.58
C VAL A 297 -8.67 9.75 24.06
N LEU A 298 -7.56 9.94 24.78
CA LEU A 298 -7.56 10.37 26.20
C LEU A 298 -8.30 11.71 26.37
N ALA A 299 -8.05 12.68 25.48
CA ALA A 299 -8.76 13.97 25.53
C ALA A 299 -10.27 13.83 25.31
N VAL A 300 -10.69 12.92 24.42
CA VAL A 300 -12.12 12.62 24.19
C VAL A 300 -12.70 11.89 25.40
N ALA A 301 -11.97 10.98 26.01
CA ALA A 301 -12.36 10.25 27.21
C ALA A 301 -12.36 11.11 28.50
N GLY A 302 -11.90 12.38 28.43
CA GLY A 302 -11.87 13.28 29.55
C GLY A 302 -10.59 13.21 30.41
N ASP A 303 -9.63 12.33 30.09
CA ASP A 303 -8.30 12.35 30.72
C ASP A 303 -7.41 13.40 30.04
N TYR A 304 -7.74 14.65 30.28
CA TYR A 304 -7.00 15.79 29.71
C TYR A 304 -5.55 15.83 30.19
N ALA A 305 -5.29 15.45 31.44
CA ALA A 305 -3.94 15.45 32.01
C ALA A 305 -3.05 14.35 31.40
N GLY A 306 -3.63 13.17 31.13
CA GLY A 306 -2.96 12.10 30.40
C GLY A 306 -2.63 12.52 28.97
N SER A 307 -3.61 13.08 28.28
CA SER A 307 -3.47 13.64 26.93
C SER A 307 -2.36 14.71 26.88
N ASP A 308 -2.37 15.65 27.80
CA ASP A 308 -1.42 16.77 27.86
C ASP A 308 0.04 16.30 27.98
N ARG A 309 0.30 15.32 28.87
CA ARG A 309 1.65 14.72 29.00
C ARG A 309 2.15 14.13 27.68
N LEU A 310 1.28 13.51 26.90
CA LEU A 310 1.66 12.91 25.61
C LEU A 310 1.89 13.98 24.55
N TYR A 311 1.05 15.02 24.48
CA TYR A 311 1.29 16.15 23.57
C TYR A 311 2.60 16.86 23.87
N LEU A 312 2.89 17.15 25.14
CA LEU A 312 4.14 17.79 25.54
C LEU A 312 5.37 16.95 25.22
N ARG A 313 5.27 15.62 25.38
CA ARG A 313 6.35 14.70 24.98
C ARG A 313 6.58 14.73 23.46
N LEU A 314 5.53 14.71 22.66
CA LEU A 314 5.62 14.81 21.20
C LEU A 314 6.21 16.16 20.76
N LEU A 315 5.78 17.27 21.38
CA LEU A 315 6.28 18.61 21.10
C LEU A 315 7.72 18.80 21.55
N ALA A 316 8.18 18.08 22.57
CA ALA A 316 9.60 18.07 22.96
C ALA A 316 10.47 17.42 21.87
N ALA A 317 9.96 16.44 21.15
CA ALA A 317 10.64 15.80 20.01
C ALA A 317 10.54 16.63 18.72
N ASN A 318 9.39 17.26 18.47
CA ASN A 318 9.17 18.13 17.31
C ASN A 318 8.36 19.38 17.71
N SER A 319 9.05 20.42 18.10
CA SER A 319 8.44 21.69 18.55
C SER A 319 7.87 22.56 17.41
N GLN A 320 8.09 22.17 16.16
CA GLN A 320 7.65 22.88 14.95
C GLN A 320 6.48 22.17 14.22
N ASP A 321 5.81 21.23 14.87
CA ASP A 321 4.62 20.57 14.33
C ASP A 321 3.38 21.43 14.65
N ALA A 322 2.91 22.20 13.66
CA ALA A 322 1.77 23.09 13.80
C ALA A 322 0.46 22.33 14.11
N ASP A 323 0.24 21.17 13.49
CA ASP A 323 -0.96 20.37 13.72
C ASP A 323 -0.97 19.78 15.14
N LEU A 324 0.19 19.39 15.64
CA LEU A 324 0.33 18.91 17.02
C LEU A 324 0.08 20.03 18.04
N LEU A 325 0.55 21.23 17.75
CA LEU A 325 0.24 22.41 18.57
C LEU A 325 -1.25 22.71 18.56
N VAL A 326 -1.91 22.63 17.39
CA VAL A 326 -3.37 22.81 17.30
C VAL A 326 -4.10 21.77 18.15
N ALA A 327 -3.73 20.50 18.06
CA ALA A 327 -4.34 19.43 18.87
C ALA A 327 -4.13 19.66 20.39
N HIS A 328 -2.91 20.07 20.79
CA HIS A 328 -2.63 20.44 22.18
C HIS A 328 -3.45 21.65 22.63
N GLY A 329 -3.53 22.71 21.80
CA GLY A 329 -4.38 23.89 22.07
C GLY A 329 -5.86 23.53 22.26
N GLN A 330 -6.39 22.61 21.45
CA GLN A 330 -7.75 22.09 21.62
C GLN A 330 -7.94 21.34 22.94
N ASN A 331 -6.92 20.57 23.38
CA ASN A 331 -6.95 19.91 24.68
C ASN A 331 -6.98 20.93 25.83
N LEU A 332 -6.20 22.00 25.74
CA LEU A 332 -6.20 23.11 26.73
C LEU A 332 -7.54 23.84 26.77
N VAL A 333 -8.19 24.04 25.61
CA VAL A 333 -9.54 24.59 25.54
C VAL A 333 -10.55 23.73 26.31
N ARG A 334 -10.48 22.40 26.15
CA ARG A 334 -11.33 21.46 26.90
C ARG A 334 -11.09 21.53 28.43
N GLN A 335 -9.88 21.85 28.84
CA GLN A 335 -9.52 22.11 30.23
C GLN A 335 -9.89 23.52 30.72
N ALA A 336 -10.52 24.34 29.88
CA ALA A 336 -10.81 25.76 30.14
C ALA A 336 -9.56 26.64 30.39
N GLN A 337 -8.37 26.21 29.95
CA GLN A 337 -7.11 26.93 30.07
C GLN A 337 -6.93 27.86 28.85
N MET A 338 -7.75 28.90 28.77
CA MET A 338 -7.88 29.71 27.55
C MET A 338 -6.62 30.52 27.23
N GLU A 339 -5.92 31.07 28.24
CA GLU A 339 -4.69 31.84 28.06
C GLU A 339 -3.54 30.98 27.50
N GLU A 340 -3.38 29.77 28.04
CA GLU A 340 -2.39 28.83 27.56
C GLU A 340 -2.74 28.33 26.14
N ALA A 341 -4.02 28.02 25.90
CA ALA A 341 -4.50 27.63 24.57
C ALA A 341 -4.21 28.73 23.53
N MET A 342 -4.47 29.99 23.86
CA MET A 342 -4.19 31.14 23.00
C MET A 342 -2.68 31.18 22.60
N LYS A 343 -1.76 31.02 23.55
CA LYS A 343 -0.31 31.01 23.29
C LYS A 343 0.10 29.86 22.38
N VAL A 344 -0.50 28.68 22.59
CA VAL A 344 -0.19 27.48 21.78
C VAL A 344 -0.72 27.62 20.36
N PHE A 345 -1.94 28.14 20.19
CA PHE A 345 -2.48 28.40 18.86
C PHE A 345 -1.75 29.51 18.13
N ASP A 346 -1.33 30.59 18.84
CA ASP A 346 -0.53 31.66 18.25
C ASP A 346 0.80 31.10 17.71
N LYS A 347 1.48 30.25 18.49
CA LYS A 347 2.68 29.54 18.02
C LYS A 347 2.41 28.67 16.79
N ALA A 348 1.28 27.93 16.75
CA ALA A 348 0.89 27.12 15.62
C ALA A 348 0.73 27.95 14.35
N THR A 349 0.06 29.13 14.44
CA THR A 349 -0.19 30.03 13.31
C THR A 349 1.09 30.77 12.86
N GLN A 350 2.08 30.95 13.73
CA GLN A 350 3.40 31.47 13.35
C GLN A 350 4.21 30.46 12.55
N ILE A 351 4.09 29.17 12.90
CA ILE A 351 4.80 28.07 12.20
C ILE A 351 4.12 27.79 10.84
N ASP A 352 2.79 27.67 10.84
CA ASP A 352 2.00 27.49 9.62
C ASP A 352 0.89 28.55 9.50
N PRO A 353 1.17 29.68 8.85
CA PRO A 353 0.17 30.73 8.63
C PRO A 353 -1.04 30.32 7.78
N ALA A 354 -0.96 29.18 7.08
CA ALA A 354 -2.07 28.65 6.28
C ALA A 354 -2.99 27.73 7.10
N ASN A 355 -2.62 27.37 8.33
CA ASN A 355 -3.40 26.49 9.19
C ASN A 355 -4.68 27.19 9.71
N ALA A 356 -5.79 26.95 9.01
CA ALA A 356 -7.09 27.57 9.32
C ALA A 356 -7.67 27.13 10.68
N ASP A 357 -7.33 25.91 11.12
CA ASP A 357 -7.76 25.39 12.43
C ASP A 357 -6.99 26.07 13.56
N GLY A 358 -5.71 26.38 13.37
CA GLY A 358 -4.91 27.19 14.27
C GLY A 358 -5.52 28.59 14.48
N TRP A 359 -5.87 29.27 13.39
CA TRP A 359 -6.54 30.57 13.46
C TRP A 359 -7.93 30.47 14.08
N SER A 360 -8.68 29.41 13.83
CA SER A 360 -9.99 29.18 14.46
C SER A 360 -9.87 28.98 15.97
N GLY A 361 -8.90 28.16 16.39
CA GLY A 361 -8.58 27.94 17.81
C GLY A 361 -8.11 29.18 18.50
N LEU A 362 -7.21 29.95 17.86
CA LEU A 362 -6.73 31.25 18.39
C LEU A 362 -7.88 32.24 18.60
N ALA A 363 -8.75 32.39 17.60
CA ALA A 363 -9.90 33.29 17.71
C ALA A 363 -10.82 32.89 18.87
N PHE A 364 -11.10 31.59 19.01
CA PHE A 364 -11.96 31.11 20.11
C PHE A 364 -11.31 31.32 21.48
N ALA A 365 -10.04 30.88 21.64
CA ALA A 365 -9.33 31.00 22.90
C ALA A 365 -9.15 32.47 23.34
N ALA A 366 -8.73 33.34 22.41
CA ALA A 366 -8.59 34.78 22.66
C ALA A 366 -9.91 35.47 23.04
N SER A 367 -11.02 35.10 22.36
CA SER A 367 -12.33 35.62 22.72
C SER A 367 -12.75 35.22 24.14
N ARG A 368 -12.47 33.99 24.52
CA ARG A 368 -12.80 33.46 25.86
C ARG A 368 -11.86 34.00 26.95
N ALA A 369 -10.61 34.32 26.60
CA ALA A 369 -9.64 34.95 27.47
C ALA A 369 -9.81 36.46 27.61
N GLY A 370 -10.67 37.08 26.80
CA GLY A 370 -10.95 38.54 26.90
C GLY A 370 -10.01 39.41 26.07
N HIS A 371 -9.42 38.85 24.98
CA HIS A 371 -8.53 39.56 24.06
C HIS A 371 -9.23 39.80 22.70
N PRO A 372 -10.12 40.81 22.62
CA PRO A 372 -10.93 41.04 21.41
C PRO A 372 -10.11 41.48 20.20
N ASP A 373 -9.00 42.16 20.39
CA ASP A 373 -8.06 42.55 19.34
C ASP A 373 -7.37 41.34 18.67
N VAL A 374 -6.89 40.38 19.48
CA VAL A 374 -6.35 39.11 18.98
C VAL A 374 -7.41 38.31 18.28
N THR A 375 -8.64 38.26 18.83
CA THR A 375 -9.79 37.57 18.21
C THR A 375 -10.08 38.12 16.82
N VAL A 376 -10.15 39.44 16.66
CA VAL A 376 -10.41 40.12 15.39
C VAL A 376 -9.28 39.77 14.38
N HIS A 377 -8.02 39.86 14.80
CA HIS A 377 -6.90 39.50 13.96
C HIS A 377 -6.97 38.05 13.50
N ALA A 378 -7.19 37.12 14.41
CA ALA A 378 -7.28 35.70 14.11
C ALA A 378 -8.44 35.38 13.14
N LEU A 379 -9.59 36.02 13.30
CA LEU A 379 -10.73 35.87 12.40
C LEU A 379 -10.46 36.44 10.99
N ILE A 380 -9.72 37.55 10.87
CA ILE A 380 -9.27 38.09 9.58
C ILE A 380 -8.39 37.07 8.86
N MET A 381 -7.45 36.49 9.57
CA MET A 381 -6.54 35.50 8.97
C MET A 381 -7.28 34.22 8.59
N ARG A 382 -8.15 33.72 9.46
CA ARG A 382 -9.01 32.56 9.18
C ARG A 382 -9.88 32.74 7.94
N SER A 383 -10.46 33.94 7.74
CA SER A 383 -11.37 34.21 6.62
C SER A 383 -10.74 34.08 5.24
N ARG A 384 -9.40 34.06 5.16
CA ARG A 384 -8.66 33.81 3.91
C ARG A 384 -8.74 32.36 3.45
N PHE A 385 -9.04 31.44 4.36
CA PHE A 385 -8.99 29.98 4.12
C PHE A 385 -10.36 29.31 4.28
N LEU A 386 -11.19 29.81 5.18
CA LEU A 386 -12.48 29.21 5.51
C LEU A 386 -13.60 30.25 5.44
N PRO A 387 -14.78 29.89 4.92
CA PRO A 387 -15.95 30.79 4.92
C PRO A 387 -16.39 31.08 6.34
N GLU A 388 -17.05 32.24 6.50
CA GLU A 388 -17.69 32.61 7.76
C GLU A 388 -18.92 31.73 8.01
N ASN A 389 -19.17 31.45 9.28
CA ASN A 389 -20.35 30.76 9.76
C ASN A 389 -20.96 31.50 10.94
N ALA A 390 -22.11 31.05 11.42
CA ALA A 390 -22.81 31.73 12.53
C ALA A 390 -21.89 31.91 13.76
N SER A 391 -21.14 30.89 14.16
CA SER A 391 -20.25 30.98 15.32
C SER A 391 -19.15 32.02 15.14
N THR A 392 -18.52 32.08 13.96
CA THR A 392 -17.47 33.08 13.69
C THR A 392 -18.05 34.49 13.58
N LEU A 393 -19.23 34.66 12.99
CA LEU A 393 -19.90 35.94 12.93
C LEU A 393 -20.28 36.46 14.33
N PHE A 394 -20.65 35.56 15.24
CA PHE A 394 -20.89 35.93 16.63
C PHE A 394 -19.61 36.37 17.34
N LEU A 395 -18.49 35.66 17.13
CA LEU A 395 -17.19 36.08 17.68
C LEU A 395 -16.75 37.44 17.14
N TRP A 396 -16.93 37.70 15.83
CA TRP A 396 -16.72 39.03 15.25
C TRP A 396 -17.53 40.09 15.98
N ALA A 397 -18.84 39.85 16.15
CA ALA A 397 -19.75 40.81 16.72
C ALA A 397 -19.39 41.19 18.16
N ILE A 398 -19.17 40.19 19.04
CA ILE A 398 -18.79 40.42 20.44
C ILE A 398 -17.40 41.07 20.58
N SER A 399 -16.48 40.76 19.67
CA SER A 399 -15.13 41.36 19.71
C SER A 399 -15.15 42.83 19.28
N TYR A 400 -15.85 43.17 18.20
CA TYR A 400 -16.04 44.58 17.81
C TYR A 400 -16.81 45.37 18.86
N ASP A 401 -17.79 44.73 19.50
CA ASP A 401 -18.53 45.37 20.60
C ASP A 401 -17.63 45.68 21.80
N ALA A 402 -16.77 44.74 22.20
CA ALA A 402 -15.78 44.92 23.26
C ALA A 402 -14.72 46.00 22.91
N LEU A 403 -14.41 46.15 21.63
CA LEU A 403 -13.52 47.21 21.12
C LEU A 403 -14.22 48.55 20.90
N HIS A 404 -15.51 48.67 21.30
CA HIS A 404 -16.34 49.84 21.10
C HIS A 404 -16.52 50.27 19.64
N GLN A 405 -16.32 49.37 18.69
CA GLN A 405 -16.53 49.59 17.27
C GLN A 405 -18.00 49.33 16.89
N LYS A 406 -18.89 50.23 17.29
CA LYS A 406 -20.35 50.06 17.27
C LYS A 406 -20.91 49.67 15.89
N GLN A 407 -20.44 50.31 14.82
CA GLN A 407 -20.94 50.03 13.46
C GLN A 407 -20.57 48.62 12.98
N GLN A 408 -19.33 48.21 13.18
CA GLN A 408 -18.86 46.86 12.84
C GLN A 408 -19.58 45.80 13.68
N ALA A 409 -19.73 46.03 14.99
CA ALA A 409 -20.44 45.15 15.88
C ALA A 409 -21.90 44.93 15.42
N ALA A 410 -22.66 46.03 15.15
CA ALA A 410 -24.03 45.94 14.69
C ALA A 410 -24.15 45.19 13.36
N ALA A 411 -23.28 45.48 12.38
CA ALA A 411 -23.26 44.79 11.11
C ALA A 411 -23.01 43.28 11.28
N CYS A 412 -22.05 42.88 12.16
CA CYS A 412 -21.79 41.49 12.43
C CYS A 412 -22.90 40.77 13.19
N TYR A 413 -23.57 41.43 14.14
CA TYR A 413 -24.76 40.88 14.83
C TYR A 413 -25.90 40.62 13.85
N HIS A 414 -26.17 41.51 12.90
CA HIS A 414 -27.20 41.29 11.89
C HIS A 414 -26.87 40.09 10.99
N ARG A 415 -25.64 40.02 10.50
CA ARG A 415 -25.16 38.87 9.69
C ARG A 415 -25.24 37.57 10.49
N PHE A 416 -24.87 37.60 11.78
CA PHE A 416 -25.00 36.45 12.67
C PHE A 416 -26.45 35.98 12.78
N LEU A 417 -27.42 36.87 13.05
CA LEU A 417 -28.81 36.50 13.18
C LEU A 417 -29.39 35.90 11.89
N GLN A 418 -28.93 36.36 10.72
CA GLN A 418 -29.32 35.78 9.43
C GLN A 418 -28.70 34.36 9.26
N ALA A 419 -27.45 34.18 9.63
CA ALA A 419 -26.77 32.91 9.49
C ALA A 419 -27.21 31.86 10.53
N ALA A 420 -27.54 32.28 11.74
CA ALA A 420 -27.99 31.40 12.83
C ALA A 420 -29.39 30.85 12.60
N ALA A 421 -30.30 31.69 12.08
CA ALA A 421 -31.67 31.31 11.68
C ALA A 421 -32.42 30.44 12.71
N GLY A 422 -32.34 30.77 14.00
CA GLY A 422 -33.00 30.07 15.09
C GLY A 422 -32.23 28.88 15.67
N LYS A 423 -31.06 28.57 15.16
CA LYS A 423 -30.24 27.43 15.61
C LYS A 423 -29.39 27.73 16.85
N MET A 424 -29.27 28.98 17.24
CA MET A 424 -28.43 29.45 18.36
C MET A 424 -29.21 30.39 19.27
N PRO A 425 -30.27 29.94 19.95
CA PRO A 425 -31.26 30.80 20.60
C PRO A 425 -30.68 31.76 21.65
N ASP A 426 -29.73 31.31 22.47
CA ASP A 426 -29.12 32.12 23.51
C ASP A 426 -28.27 33.27 22.95
N GLN A 427 -27.41 32.92 21.96
CA GLN A 427 -26.58 33.91 21.27
C GLN A 427 -27.43 34.86 20.42
N GLU A 428 -28.51 34.38 19.80
CA GLU A 428 -29.44 35.22 19.05
C GLU A 428 -30.17 36.19 19.96
N TRP A 429 -30.60 35.75 21.14
CA TRP A 429 -31.20 36.64 22.14
C TRP A 429 -30.19 37.72 22.57
N GLN A 430 -28.97 37.34 22.91
CA GLN A 430 -27.89 38.26 23.25
C GLN A 430 -27.63 39.29 22.12
N ALA A 431 -27.53 38.82 20.89
CA ALA A 431 -27.32 39.68 19.72
C ALA A 431 -28.42 40.72 19.56
N ARG A 432 -29.71 40.32 19.70
CA ARG A 432 -30.84 41.24 19.63
C ARG A 432 -30.80 42.28 20.75
N GLN A 433 -30.47 41.93 21.99
CA GLN A 433 -30.33 42.86 23.09
C GLN A 433 -29.19 43.88 22.82
N ARG A 434 -28.04 43.42 22.30
CA ARG A 434 -26.93 44.32 21.99
C ARG A 434 -27.27 45.28 20.86
N LEU A 435 -27.95 44.84 19.80
CA LEU A 435 -28.38 45.68 18.69
C LEU A 435 -29.30 46.84 19.18
N GLN A 436 -30.24 46.59 20.10
CA GLN A 436 -31.07 47.63 20.67
C GLN A 436 -30.28 48.76 21.36
N ILE A 437 -29.06 48.47 21.82
CA ILE A 437 -28.16 49.43 22.49
C ILE A 437 -27.26 50.12 21.47
N LEU A 438 -26.75 49.37 20.49
CA LEU A 438 -25.76 49.83 19.50
C LEU A 438 -26.37 50.76 18.45
N GLU A 439 -27.67 50.65 18.19
CA GLU A 439 -28.42 51.39 17.16
C GLU A 439 -29.18 52.59 17.72
N LYS A 440 -29.06 52.82 19.02
CA LYS A 440 -29.51 54.04 19.68
C LYS A 440 -28.43 55.12 19.65
#